data_e5b084a76a7cb8bb2e94647142e9f045
#
_entry.id   e5b084a76a7cb8bb2e94647142e9f045
#
_cell.length_a   1.000
_cell.length_b   1.000
_cell.length_c   1.000
_cell.angle_alpha   90.00
_cell.angle_beta   90.00
_cell.angle_gamma   90.00
#
_symmetry.space_group_name_H-M   'P 1'
#
loop_
_entity.id
_entity.type
_entity.pdbx_description
1 polymer ?
#
loop_
_entity_poly.entity_id
_entity_poly.type
_entity_poly.pdbx_seq_one_letter_code
_entity_poly.pdbx_strand_id
1 'polypeptide(L)'
;MDNPKLNEIRKEINAIDNQLLPLLMRRMDAAGKVADIKREAGIPVLDAQREQQILDRIRERGGAYGTALQGVYAAMMEASRALQHDAVSYTHLTLPTKLEV
;
A
#
# COMPACT_ATOMS: atom_id res chain seq x y z
N MET A 1 -8.23 -20.58 -26.97
CA MET A 1 -7.27 -20.33 -27.95
C MET A 1 -6.20 -19.47 -27.48
N ASP A 2 -5.01 -19.97 -27.60
CA ASP A 2 -3.87 -19.20 -27.13
C ASP A 2 -3.41 -18.22 -28.15
N ASN A 3 -3.08 -17.06 -27.69
CA ASN A 3 -2.51 -16.01 -28.51
C ASN A 3 -1.07 -15.82 -28.06
N PRO A 4 -0.08 -16.16 -28.88
CA PRO A 4 1.32 -16.06 -28.45
C PRO A 4 1.73 -14.64 -28.05
N LYS A 5 1.23 -13.63 -28.76
CA LYS A 5 1.57 -12.25 -28.41
C LYS A 5 0.98 -11.86 -27.07
N LEU A 6 -0.24 -12.28 -26.81
CA LEU A 6 -0.89 -12.01 -25.55
C LEU A 6 -0.18 -12.74 -24.42
N ASN A 7 0.22 -14.00 -24.66
CA ASN A 7 0.92 -14.77 -23.66
C ASN A 7 2.26 -14.14 -23.29
N GLU A 8 2.96 -13.57 -24.27
CA GLU A 8 4.23 -12.90 -24.00
C GLU A 8 4.04 -11.70 -23.08
N ILE A 9 3.02 -10.88 -23.36
CA ILE A 9 2.77 -9.71 -22.54
C ILE A 9 2.34 -10.11 -21.14
N ARG A 10 1.58 -11.17 -21.01
CA ARG A 10 1.17 -11.68 -19.69
C ARG A 10 2.36 -12.17 -18.88
N LYS A 11 3.34 -12.79 -19.54
CA LYS A 11 4.57 -13.19 -18.87
C LYS A 11 5.34 -11.98 -18.37
N GLU A 12 5.36 -10.92 -19.19
CA GLU A 12 6.02 -9.70 -18.79
C GLU A 12 5.33 -9.09 -17.57
N ILE A 13 4.00 -9.07 -17.57
CA ILE A 13 3.25 -8.54 -16.43
C ILE A 13 3.53 -9.37 -15.18
N ASN A 14 3.55 -10.68 -15.33
CA ASN A 14 3.86 -11.55 -14.19
C ASN A 14 5.24 -11.28 -13.62
N ALA A 15 6.22 -11.02 -14.48
CA ALA A 15 7.57 -10.72 -14.03
C ALA A 15 7.60 -9.38 -13.29
N ILE A 16 6.85 -8.41 -13.78
CA ILE A 16 6.74 -7.11 -13.11
C ILE A 16 6.08 -7.28 -11.75
N ASP A 17 5.00 -8.05 -11.68
CA ASP A 17 4.28 -8.27 -10.43
C ASP A 17 5.17 -8.97 -9.41
N ASN A 18 6.03 -9.88 -9.85
CA ASN A 18 6.97 -10.55 -8.96
C ASN A 18 7.95 -9.59 -8.31
N GLN A 19 8.22 -8.47 -8.96
CA GLN A 19 9.07 -7.43 -8.40
C GLN A 19 8.26 -6.43 -7.58
N LEU A 20 7.06 -6.12 -8.04
CA LEU A 20 6.23 -5.12 -7.42
C LEU A 20 5.67 -5.58 -6.08
N LEU A 21 5.22 -6.81 -5.99
CA LEU A 21 4.58 -7.32 -4.78
C LEU A 21 5.48 -7.20 -3.55
N PRO A 22 6.74 -7.67 -3.61
CA PRO A 22 7.62 -7.49 -2.43
C PRO A 22 7.86 -6.04 -2.07
N LEU A 23 7.90 -5.15 -3.07
CA LEU A 23 8.10 -3.74 -2.80
C LEU A 23 6.89 -3.12 -2.10
N LEU A 24 5.69 -3.52 -2.50
CA LEU A 24 4.48 -3.06 -1.82
C LEU A 24 4.43 -3.57 -0.39
N MET A 25 4.83 -4.82 -0.18
CA MET A 25 4.87 -5.39 1.17
C MET A 25 5.86 -4.63 2.05
N ARG A 26 7.03 -4.33 1.51
CA ARG A 26 8.03 -3.56 2.25
C ARG A 26 7.52 -2.16 2.59
N ARG A 27 6.80 -1.56 1.67
CA ARG A 27 6.25 -0.24 1.93
C ARG A 27 5.21 -0.28 3.05
N MET A 28 4.38 -1.33 3.07
CA MET A 28 3.42 -1.50 4.15
C MET A 28 4.09 -1.73 5.49
N ASP A 29 5.17 -2.52 5.49
CA ASP A 29 5.95 -2.72 6.71
C ASP A 29 6.55 -1.40 7.20
N ALA A 30 7.10 -0.61 6.29
CA ALA A 30 7.68 0.68 6.65
C ALA A 30 6.63 1.63 7.19
N ALA A 31 5.43 1.63 6.59
CA ALA A 31 4.34 2.46 7.08
C ALA A 31 3.93 2.05 8.49
N GLY A 32 3.98 0.75 8.78
CA GLY A 32 3.71 0.25 10.12
C GLY A 32 4.72 0.76 11.13
N LYS A 33 5.99 0.82 10.74
CA LYS A 33 7.04 1.34 11.62
C LYS A 33 6.84 2.82 11.89
N VAL A 34 6.42 3.58 10.87
CA VAL A 34 6.11 4.99 11.07
C VAL A 34 4.97 5.14 12.06
N ALA A 35 3.93 4.32 11.92
CA ALA A 35 2.79 4.37 12.82
C ALA A 35 3.19 4.07 14.26
N ASP A 36 4.07 3.08 14.44
CA ASP A 36 4.55 2.73 15.78
C ASP A 36 5.31 3.88 16.42
N ILE A 37 6.19 4.51 15.65
CA ILE A 37 6.97 5.64 16.14
C ILE A 37 6.05 6.80 16.53
N LYS A 38 5.05 7.06 15.72
CA LYS A 38 4.11 8.15 16.00
C LYS A 38 3.30 7.87 17.26
N ARG A 39 2.86 6.64 17.45
CA ARG A 39 2.11 6.29 18.65
C ARG A 39 2.96 6.46 19.90
N GLU A 40 4.20 6.05 19.85
CA GLU A 40 5.10 6.22 21.01
C GLU A 40 5.37 7.67 21.30
N ALA A 41 5.41 8.51 20.28
CA ALA A 41 5.67 9.93 20.44
C ALA A 41 4.42 10.74 20.71
N GLY A 42 3.25 10.11 20.71
CA GLY A 42 2.00 10.85 20.93
C GLY A 42 1.58 11.68 19.72
N ILE A 43 2.08 11.35 18.54
CA ILE A 43 1.75 12.06 17.31
C ILE A 43 0.64 11.32 16.59
N PRO A 44 -0.37 12.02 16.06
CA PRO A 44 -1.43 11.35 15.30
C PRO A 44 -0.86 10.57 14.13
N VAL A 45 -1.34 9.35 13.94
CA VAL A 45 -0.85 8.49 12.88
C VAL A 45 -1.23 9.02 11.51
N LEU A 46 -2.47 9.47 11.37
CA LEU A 46 -2.91 10.01 10.09
C LEU A 46 -2.34 11.40 9.88
N ASP A 47 -1.70 11.60 8.75
CA ASP A 47 -1.14 12.88 8.38
C ASP A 47 -1.64 13.19 6.97
N ALA A 48 -2.76 13.88 6.90
CA ALA A 48 -3.40 14.17 5.63
C ALA A 48 -2.52 15.05 4.75
N GLN A 49 -1.79 15.96 5.35
CA GLN A 49 -0.90 16.83 4.58
C GLN A 49 0.22 16.03 3.93
N ARG A 50 0.80 15.12 4.67
CA ARG A 50 1.86 14.25 4.13
C ARG A 50 1.33 13.38 3.01
N GLU A 51 0.13 12.84 3.19
CA GLU A 51 -0.46 12.00 2.14
C GLU A 51 -0.74 12.80 0.88
N GLN A 52 -1.21 14.03 1.04
CA GLN A 52 -1.45 14.88 -0.12
C GLN A 52 -0.15 15.21 -0.85
N GLN A 53 0.92 15.44 -0.11
CA GLN A 53 2.24 15.68 -0.71
C GLN A 53 2.69 14.47 -1.54
N ILE A 54 2.45 13.28 -1.03
CA ILE A 54 2.79 12.06 -1.77
C ILE A 54 1.98 11.97 -3.05
N LEU A 55 0.68 12.22 -2.95
CA LEU A 55 -0.19 12.14 -4.13
C LEU A 55 0.20 13.18 -5.19
N ASP A 56 0.55 14.39 -4.76
CA ASP A 56 0.98 15.43 -5.68
C ASP A 56 2.27 15.02 -6.39
N ARG A 57 3.20 14.45 -5.65
CA ARG A 57 4.46 13.99 -6.22
C ARG A 57 4.25 12.86 -7.22
N ILE A 58 3.36 11.93 -6.88
CA ILE A 58 3.05 10.80 -7.76
C ILE A 58 2.42 11.29 -9.06
N ARG A 59 1.51 12.25 -8.95
CA ARG A 59 0.88 12.79 -10.13
C ARG A 59 1.90 13.43 -11.06
N GLU A 60 2.81 14.20 -10.48
CA GLU A 60 3.82 14.89 -11.27
C GLU A 60 4.80 13.90 -11.89
N ARG A 61 5.30 12.96 -11.11
CA ARG A 61 6.33 12.04 -11.58
C ARG A 61 5.77 10.94 -12.49
N GLY A 62 4.50 10.66 -12.38
CA GLY A 62 3.87 9.61 -13.17
C GLY A 62 3.61 9.96 -14.62
N GLY A 63 3.76 11.24 -15.00
CA GLY A 63 3.54 11.65 -16.37
C GLY A 63 2.14 11.32 -16.83
N ALA A 64 2.05 10.60 -17.94
CA ALA A 64 0.75 10.24 -18.51
C ALA A 64 -0.08 9.36 -17.59
N TYR A 65 0.57 8.66 -16.66
CA TYR A 65 -0.12 7.78 -15.72
C TYR A 65 -0.34 8.44 -14.37
N GLY A 66 0.02 9.72 -14.24
CA GLY A 66 0.03 10.39 -12.94
C GLY A 66 -1.30 10.33 -12.20
N THR A 67 -2.39 10.67 -12.90
CA THR A 67 -3.71 10.67 -12.28
C THR A 67 -4.13 9.27 -11.86
N ALA A 68 -3.89 8.29 -12.74
CA ALA A 68 -4.22 6.91 -12.42
C ALA A 68 -3.41 6.41 -11.22
N LEU A 69 -2.13 6.77 -11.18
CA LEU A 69 -1.25 6.34 -10.09
C LEU A 69 -1.59 7.02 -8.77
N GLN A 70 -2.13 8.24 -8.82
CA GLN A 70 -2.65 8.84 -7.60
C GLN A 70 -3.73 7.97 -6.97
N GLY A 71 -4.61 7.41 -7.79
CA GLY A 71 -5.65 6.51 -7.30
C GLY A 71 -5.07 5.26 -6.67
N VAL A 72 -4.05 4.70 -7.31
CA VAL A 72 -3.38 3.51 -6.79
C VAL A 72 -2.72 3.81 -5.44
N TYR A 73 -2.01 4.93 -5.35
CA TYR A 73 -1.34 5.30 -4.10
C TYR A 73 -2.33 5.65 -3.00
N ALA A 74 -3.43 6.30 -3.35
CA ALA A 74 -4.47 6.58 -2.36
C ALA A 74 -5.02 5.29 -1.78
N ALA A 75 -5.29 4.31 -2.63
CA ALA A 75 -5.80 3.02 -2.17
C ALA A 75 -4.76 2.28 -1.33
N MET A 76 -3.49 2.36 -1.72
CA MET A 76 -2.42 1.72 -0.98
C MET A 76 -2.25 2.32 0.41
N MET A 77 -2.32 3.65 0.50
CA MET A 77 -2.20 4.32 1.79
C MET A 77 -3.42 4.01 2.68
N GLU A 78 -4.60 3.93 2.08
CA GLU A 78 -5.78 3.56 2.82
C GLU A 78 -5.68 2.13 3.34
N ALA A 79 -5.19 1.21 2.50
CA ALA A 79 -4.99 -0.18 2.92
C ALA A 79 -3.98 -0.26 4.06
N SER A 80 -2.92 0.54 4.00
CA SER A 80 -1.92 0.57 5.07
C SER A 80 -2.52 1.06 6.39
N ARG A 81 -3.36 2.09 6.32
CA ARG A 81 -4.02 2.60 7.53
C ARG A 81 -4.96 1.56 8.12
N ALA A 82 -5.72 0.87 7.26
CA ALA A 82 -6.63 -0.17 7.73
C ALA A 82 -5.88 -1.30 8.41
N LEU A 83 -4.74 -1.68 7.84
CA LEU A 83 -3.91 -2.72 8.41
C LEU A 83 -3.38 -2.32 9.78
N GLN A 84 -2.96 -1.08 9.93
CA GLN A 84 -2.46 -0.58 11.20
C GLN A 84 -3.56 -0.48 12.24
N HIS A 85 -4.75 -0.08 11.82
CA HIS A 85 -5.90 -0.05 12.70
C HIS A 85 -6.25 -1.45 13.17
N ASP A 86 -6.24 -2.41 12.26
CA ASP A 86 -6.50 -3.80 12.59
C ASP A 86 -5.46 -4.34 13.56
N ALA A 87 -4.21 -3.97 13.37
CA ALA A 87 -3.14 -4.41 14.27
C ALA A 87 -3.39 -3.92 15.69
N VAL A 88 -3.82 -2.68 15.84
CA VAL A 88 -4.15 -2.13 17.15
C VAL A 88 -5.34 -2.87 17.74
N SER A 89 -6.38 -3.05 16.96
CA SER A 89 -7.55 -3.79 17.41
C SER A 89 -7.19 -5.20 17.79
N TYR A 90 -6.37 -5.83 16.99
CA TYR A 90 -5.96 -7.18 17.23
C TYR A 90 -5.22 -7.32 18.57
N THR A 91 -4.38 -6.36 18.85
CA THR A 91 -3.65 -6.34 20.09
C THR A 91 -4.58 -6.35 21.29
N HIS A 92 -5.67 -5.61 21.19
CA HIS A 92 -6.63 -5.55 22.26
C HIS A 92 -7.49 -6.79 22.34
N LEU A 93 -7.84 -7.34 21.19
CA LEU A 93 -8.85 -8.37 21.15
C LEU A 93 -8.33 -9.76 21.25
N THR A 94 -7.18 -9.96 20.99
CA THR A 94 -6.63 -11.26 21.02
C THR A 94 -7.25 -12.14 20.09
N LEU A 95 -7.69 -11.92 19.16
CA LEU A 95 -8.45 -12.62 18.51
C LEU A 95 -8.40 -13.32 17.41
N PRO A 96 -8.46 -14.37 17.48
CA PRO A 96 -8.49 -15.41 16.52
C PRO A 96 -9.56 -15.23 15.56
N THR A 97 -10.55 -14.59 15.95
CA THR A 97 -11.62 -14.39 15.06
C THR A 97 -11.17 -13.78 13.79
N LYS A 98 -10.18 -13.00 13.82
CA LYS A 98 -9.73 -12.39 12.60
C LYS A 98 -9.14 -13.38 11.67
N LEU A 99 -8.60 -14.42 12.19
CA LEU A 99 -7.95 -15.40 11.37
C LEU A 99 -8.91 -16.23 10.59
N GLU A 100 -10.10 -16.32 11.04
CA GLU A 100 -11.05 -17.14 10.40
C GLU A 100 -11.59 -16.56 9.18
N VAL A 101 -11.42 -15.34 8.96
CA VAL A 101 -11.97 -14.72 7.80
C VAL A 101 -11.10 -14.92 6.57
#